data_5dd37c3dcfb51c52a32fa3090fc635fb
#
_entry.id   5dd37c3dcfb51c52a32fa3090fc635fb
#
_cell.length_a   1.000
_cell.length_b   1.000
_cell.length_c   1.000
_cell.angle_alpha   90.00
_cell.angle_beta   90.00
_cell.angle_gamma   90.00
#
_symmetry.space_group_name_H-M   'P 1'
#
loop_
_entity.id
_entity.type
_entity.pdbx_description
1 polymer ?
#
loop_
_entity_poly.entity_id
_entity_poly.type
_entity_poly.pdbx_seq_one_letter_code
_entity_poly.pdbx_strand_id
1 'polypeptide(L)'
;AGQAFGMALGKGGADTIIKALVAAIQARGGVVELNAPVARILRDGTRATGIELADGRRIMAQRAVVAGVAPSALPRLTGATTPGFDAAMTGFTHAPGTMMIHLALDGLPDWKAGAELQRFAYVHLAPSLDQMARTYSQAQAGLLPDEPILVVGQPTGQDPSRAPEGKHVLWLQVRMAPGTIRGDAAGTIAATD
;
A
#
# COMPACT_ATOMS: atom_id res chain seq x y z
N ALA A 1 -16.56 5.71 10.52
CA ALA A 1 -17.45 4.81 9.76
C ALA A 1 -17.24 3.36 10.19
N GLY A 2 -16.03 2.79 10.12
CA GLY A 2 -15.76 1.40 10.46
C GLY A 2 -16.18 0.97 11.87
N GLN A 3 -16.04 1.85 12.86
CA GLN A 3 -16.45 1.57 14.24
C GLN A 3 -17.97 1.46 14.41
N ALA A 4 -18.74 2.21 13.61
CA ALA A 4 -20.21 2.23 13.70
C ALA A 4 -20.89 1.21 12.77
N PHE A 5 -20.28 0.91 11.61
CA PHE A 5 -20.92 0.12 10.55
C PHE A 5 -20.10 -1.09 10.11
N GLY A 6 -18.97 -1.36 10.78
CA GLY A 6 -18.03 -2.40 10.38
C GLY A 6 -17.18 -2.01 9.18
N MET A 7 -16.38 -2.95 8.70
CA MET A 7 -15.54 -2.79 7.53
C MET A 7 -16.16 -3.46 6.32
N ALA A 8 -16.21 -2.76 5.19
CA ALA A 8 -16.68 -3.34 3.93
C ALA A 8 -15.55 -4.07 3.21
N LEU A 9 -15.85 -5.25 2.71
CA LEU A 9 -14.99 -6.00 1.81
C LEU A 9 -15.59 -5.95 0.39
N GLY A 10 -14.82 -5.50 -0.60
CA GLY A 10 -15.29 -5.47 -1.99
C GLY A 10 -15.49 -6.88 -2.54
N LYS A 11 -16.73 -7.22 -2.95
CA LYS A 11 -17.01 -8.49 -3.63
C LYS A 11 -16.27 -8.53 -4.97
N GLY A 12 -15.63 -9.64 -5.28
CA GLY A 12 -14.87 -9.85 -6.51
C GLY A 12 -13.41 -9.37 -6.46
N GLY A 13 -13.00 -8.63 -5.43
CA GLY A 13 -11.62 -8.18 -5.26
C GLY A 13 -11.47 -6.70 -4.90
N ALA A 14 -10.24 -6.30 -4.57
CA ALA A 14 -9.93 -4.92 -4.20
C ALA A 14 -10.07 -3.93 -5.37
N ASP A 15 -9.94 -4.39 -6.60
CA ASP A 15 -10.07 -3.59 -7.82
C ASP A 15 -11.51 -3.12 -8.10
N THR A 16 -12.52 -3.68 -7.43
CA THR A 16 -13.92 -3.25 -7.54
C THR A 16 -14.09 -1.76 -7.26
N ILE A 17 -13.40 -1.25 -6.23
CA ILE A 17 -13.43 0.18 -5.89
C ILE A 17 -12.75 1.00 -7.00
N ILE A 18 -11.62 0.53 -7.51
CA ILE A 18 -10.89 1.21 -8.60
C ILE A 18 -11.75 1.26 -9.86
N LYS A 19 -12.39 0.15 -10.24
CA LYS A 19 -13.31 0.09 -11.38
C LYS A 19 -14.46 1.09 -11.23
N ALA A 20 -15.06 1.18 -10.04
CA ALA A 20 -16.12 2.13 -9.76
C ALA A 20 -15.65 3.58 -9.88
N LEU A 21 -14.46 3.91 -9.35
CA LEU A 21 -13.87 5.25 -9.47
C LEU A 21 -13.55 5.61 -10.91
N VAL A 22 -12.96 4.69 -11.68
CA VAL A 22 -12.66 4.88 -13.10
C VAL A 22 -13.96 5.14 -13.87
N ALA A 23 -15.00 4.34 -13.65
CA ALA A 23 -16.32 4.53 -14.29
C ALA A 23 -16.92 5.91 -13.92
N ALA A 24 -16.79 6.34 -12.67
CA ALA A 24 -17.27 7.65 -12.24
C ALA A 24 -16.51 8.82 -12.88
N ILE A 25 -15.20 8.68 -13.12
CA ILE A 25 -14.38 9.65 -13.84
C ILE A 25 -14.84 9.74 -15.30
N GLN A 26 -14.95 8.59 -15.97
CA GLN A 26 -15.32 8.49 -17.37
C GLN A 26 -16.75 9.02 -17.64
N ALA A 27 -17.69 8.73 -16.74
CA ALA A 27 -19.06 9.24 -16.82
C ALA A 27 -19.15 10.79 -16.73
N ARG A 28 -18.08 11.43 -16.26
CA ARG A 28 -17.95 12.90 -16.21
C ARG A 28 -17.03 13.49 -17.29
N GLY A 29 -16.73 12.70 -18.32
CA GLY A 29 -15.85 13.10 -19.42
C GLY A 29 -14.36 13.09 -19.08
N GLY A 30 -13.99 12.52 -17.92
CA GLY A 30 -12.59 12.34 -17.56
C GLY A 30 -11.94 11.19 -18.32
N VAL A 31 -10.63 11.26 -18.48
CA VAL A 31 -9.80 10.24 -19.13
C VAL A 31 -8.89 9.59 -18.10
N VAL A 32 -8.78 8.27 -18.16
CA VAL A 32 -7.80 7.49 -17.41
C VAL A 32 -6.83 6.89 -18.39
N GLU A 33 -5.58 7.28 -18.31
CA GLU A 33 -4.51 6.80 -19.17
C GLU A 33 -3.55 5.91 -18.36
N LEU A 34 -3.37 4.68 -18.80
CA LEU A 34 -2.46 3.70 -18.21
C LEU A 34 -1.15 3.67 -19.00
N ASN A 35 -0.09 3.14 -18.38
CA ASN A 35 1.24 3.04 -18.97
C ASN A 35 1.78 4.40 -19.44
N ALA A 36 1.39 5.48 -18.75
CA ALA A 36 1.77 6.85 -19.05
C ALA A 36 2.62 7.43 -17.89
N PRO A 37 3.87 6.98 -17.75
CA PRO A 37 4.73 7.46 -16.66
C PRO A 37 5.02 8.95 -16.82
N VAL A 38 4.80 9.70 -15.73
CA VAL A 38 5.08 11.14 -15.69
C VAL A 38 6.56 11.34 -15.42
N ALA A 39 7.25 12.00 -16.37
CA ALA A 39 8.66 12.33 -16.24
C ALA A 39 8.86 13.59 -15.40
N ARG A 40 8.00 14.62 -15.58
CA ARG A 40 8.09 15.87 -14.81
C ARG A 40 6.77 16.63 -14.76
N ILE A 41 6.64 17.50 -13.77
CA ILE A 41 5.59 18.51 -13.68
C ILE A 41 6.09 19.80 -14.33
N LEU A 42 5.37 20.30 -15.32
CA LEU A 42 5.68 21.54 -16.01
C LEU A 42 5.31 22.73 -15.12
N ARG A 43 6.16 23.76 -15.11
CA ARG A 43 5.98 24.93 -14.26
C ARG A 43 6.23 26.21 -15.07
N ASP A 44 5.51 27.25 -14.67
CA ASP A 44 5.79 28.63 -15.01
C ASP A 44 5.97 29.39 -13.67
N GLY A 45 7.21 29.73 -13.35
CA GLY A 45 7.58 30.21 -12.03
C GLY A 45 7.17 29.23 -10.92
N THR A 46 6.28 29.66 -10.04
CA THR A 46 5.77 28.85 -8.92
C THR A 46 4.51 28.05 -9.26
N ARG A 47 3.92 28.27 -10.44
CA ARG A 47 2.66 27.64 -10.86
C ARG A 47 2.92 26.35 -11.62
N ALA A 48 2.24 25.27 -11.23
CA ALA A 48 2.19 24.06 -12.03
C ALA A 48 1.23 24.27 -13.22
N THR A 49 1.71 24.02 -14.44
CA THR A 49 0.98 24.27 -15.70
C THR A 49 0.60 23.01 -16.45
N GLY A 50 1.16 21.86 -16.07
CA GLY A 50 0.89 20.59 -16.74
C GLY A 50 1.89 19.51 -16.33
N ILE A 51 1.92 18.45 -17.11
CA ILE A 51 2.86 17.35 -16.95
C ILE A 51 3.49 17.01 -18.29
N GLU A 52 4.69 16.43 -18.24
CA GLU A 52 5.35 15.80 -19.38
C GLU A 52 5.53 14.32 -19.08
N LEU A 53 5.10 13.49 -20.00
CA LEU A 53 5.23 12.04 -19.93
C LEU A 53 6.63 11.60 -20.38
N ALA A 54 7.00 10.38 -20.07
CA ALA A 54 8.30 9.82 -20.46
C ALA A 54 8.50 9.68 -21.98
N ASP A 55 7.39 9.62 -22.73
CA ASP A 55 7.39 9.61 -24.21
C ASP A 55 7.48 11.01 -24.83
N GLY A 56 7.59 12.06 -24.03
CA GLY A 56 7.69 13.45 -24.45
C GLY A 56 6.34 14.17 -24.65
N ARG A 57 5.21 13.49 -24.57
CA ARG A 57 3.88 14.12 -24.65
C ARG A 57 3.68 15.06 -23.48
N ARG A 58 3.01 16.20 -23.75
CA ARG A 58 2.67 17.18 -22.73
C ARG A 58 1.16 17.28 -22.57
N ILE A 59 0.71 17.27 -21.34
CA ILE A 59 -0.69 17.44 -20.98
C ILE A 59 -0.79 18.70 -20.11
N MET A 60 -1.46 19.71 -20.63
CA MET A 60 -1.60 21.00 -19.95
C MET A 60 -2.76 20.95 -18.96
N ALA A 61 -2.55 21.49 -17.78
CA ALA A 61 -3.56 21.57 -16.73
C ALA A 61 -4.35 22.90 -16.89
N GLN A 62 -5.65 22.80 -16.95
CA GLN A 62 -6.52 24.00 -16.99
C GLN A 62 -6.63 24.65 -15.61
N ARG A 63 -6.63 23.88 -14.52
CA ARG A 63 -6.87 24.37 -13.15
C ARG A 63 -5.74 24.00 -12.20
N ALA A 64 -5.36 22.74 -12.13
CA ALA A 64 -4.37 22.25 -11.19
C ALA A 64 -3.73 20.92 -11.65
N VAL A 65 -2.56 20.62 -11.14
CA VAL A 65 -1.94 19.31 -11.18
C VAL A 65 -2.03 18.71 -9.77
N VAL A 66 -2.62 17.54 -9.64
CA VAL A 66 -2.70 16.79 -8.38
C VAL A 66 -1.74 15.62 -8.45
N ALA A 67 -0.72 15.61 -7.60
CA ALA A 67 0.30 14.57 -7.56
C ALA A 67 0.01 13.58 -6.42
N GLY A 68 -0.52 12.41 -6.73
CA GLY A 68 -0.75 11.32 -5.79
C GLY A 68 0.49 10.45 -5.63
N VAL A 69 1.62 11.04 -5.26
CA VAL A 69 2.93 10.37 -5.11
C VAL A 69 3.48 10.55 -3.69
N ALA A 70 4.47 9.73 -3.32
CA ALA A 70 5.19 9.95 -2.06
C ALA A 70 5.85 11.35 -2.05
N PRO A 71 5.85 12.06 -0.92
CA PRO A 71 6.45 13.40 -0.82
C PRO A 71 7.89 13.43 -1.32
N SER A 72 8.70 12.43 -1.01
CA SER A 72 10.10 12.31 -1.46
C SER A 72 10.28 12.25 -2.99
N ALA A 73 9.23 11.90 -3.74
CA ALA A 73 9.27 11.89 -5.21
C ALA A 73 9.00 13.28 -5.83
N LEU A 74 8.41 14.21 -5.09
CA LEU A 74 8.03 15.53 -5.62
C LEU A 74 9.21 16.34 -6.15
N PRO A 75 10.36 16.49 -5.44
CA PRO A 75 11.49 17.27 -5.94
C PRO A 75 12.02 16.77 -7.29
N ARG A 76 11.98 15.45 -7.51
CA ARG A 76 12.37 14.85 -8.79
C ARG A 76 11.40 15.23 -9.92
N LEU A 77 10.10 15.30 -9.62
CA LEU A 77 9.07 15.63 -10.60
C LEU A 77 8.95 17.13 -10.88
N THR A 78 9.13 17.96 -9.87
CA THR A 78 8.97 19.42 -9.99
C THR A 78 10.26 20.14 -10.39
N GLY A 79 11.43 19.49 -10.27
CA GLY A 79 12.71 20.16 -10.18
C GLY A 79 12.83 20.93 -8.87
N ALA A 80 13.95 21.62 -8.69
CA ALA A 80 14.16 22.45 -7.50
C ALA A 80 13.08 23.53 -7.35
N THR A 81 12.53 23.65 -6.15
CA THR A 81 11.51 24.66 -5.84
C THR A 81 12.07 25.70 -4.85
N THR A 82 11.83 25.50 -3.57
CA THR A 82 12.46 26.27 -2.50
C THR A 82 13.26 25.34 -1.60
N PRO A 83 14.43 25.76 -1.09
CA PRO A 83 15.27 24.87 -0.30
C PRO A 83 14.56 24.23 0.90
N GLY A 84 13.69 24.99 1.59
CA GLY A 84 12.94 24.49 2.74
C GLY A 84 11.90 23.43 2.36
N PHE A 85 11.18 23.63 1.27
CA PHE A 85 10.21 22.66 0.77
C PHE A 85 10.92 21.39 0.27
N ASP A 86 11.95 21.54 -0.54
CA ASP A 86 12.68 20.41 -1.11
C ASP A 86 13.32 19.56 -0.02
N ALA A 87 13.90 20.18 1.02
CA ALA A 87 14.44 19.50 2.18
C ALA A 87 13.36 18.74 2.97
N ALA A 88 12.20 19.36 3.20
CA ALA A 88 11.08 18.72 3.89
C ALA A 88 10.54 17.51 3.11
N MET A 89 10.42 17.62 1.79
CA MET A 89 9.93 16.52 0.94
C MET A 89 10.95 15.37 0.86
N THR A 90 12.22 15.69 0.72
CA THR A 90 13.31 14.70 0.66
C THR A 90 13.49 14.00 2.01
N GLY A 91 13.37 14.75 3.11
CA GLY A 91 13.49 14.23 4.47
C GLY A 91 12.22 13.51 4.98
N PHE A 92 11.19 13.33 4.14
CA PHE A 92 9.97 12.65 4.56
C PHE A 92 10.26 11.19 4.97
N THR A 93 9.88 10.86 6.19
CA THR A 93 10.06 9.51 6.74
C THR A 93 8.81 8.68 6.54
N HIS A 94 8.95 7.57 5.85
CA HIS A 94 7.87 6.59 5.70
C HIS A 94 7.66 5.81 7.00
N ALA A 95 6.43 5.39 7.24
CA ALA A 95 6.13 4.41 8.28
C ALA A 95 6.80 3.06 7.96
N PRO A 96 7.00 2.18 8.95
CA PRO A 96 7.42 0.82 8.70
C PRO A 96 6.53 0.13 7.67
N GLY A 97 7.13 -0.70 6.84
CA GLY A 97 6.45 -1.42 5.79
C GLY A 97 5.68 -2.64 6.27
N THR A 98 5.21 -3.40 5.31
CA THR A 98 4.51 -4.67 5.54
C THR A 98 4.97 -5.63 4.46
N MET A 99 5.49 -6.79 4.87
CA MET A 99 5.73 -7.88 3.92
C MET A 99 4.43 -8.65 3.72
N MET A 100 4.10 -8.92 2.46
CA MET A 100 2.91 -9.68 2.09
C MET A 100 3.30 -11.08 1.61
N ILE A 101 2.62 -12.10 2.14
CA ILE A 101 2.74 -13.49 1.68
C ILE A 101 1.36 -13.92 1.21
N HIS A 102 1.27 -14.41 -0.03
CA HIS A 102 0.04 -14.92 -0.61
C HIS A 102 0.12 -16.43 -0.78
N LEU A 103 -0.92 -17.12 -0.33
CA LEU A 103 -0.98 -18.58 -0.35
C LEU A 103 -2.27 -19.03 -1.05
N ALA A 104 -2.14 -20.03 -1.92
CA ALA A 104 -3.27 -20.79 -2.45
C ALA A 104 -3.41 -22.07 -1.64
N LEU A 105 -4.62 -22.35 -1.13
CA LEU A 105 -4.86 -23.43 -0.19
C LEU A 105 -6.03 -24.30 -0.66
N ASP A 106 -5.99 -25.57 -0.25
CA ASP A 106 -7.08 -26.53 -0.45
C ASP A 106 -8.19 -26.41 0.62
N GLY A 107 -7.91 -25.68 1.70
CA GLY A 107 -8.85 -25.42 2.81
C GLY A 107 -8.40 -24.23 3.64
N LEU A 108 -9.30 -23.62 4.40
CA LEU A 108 -8.96 -22.59 5.37
C LEU A 108 -8.14 -23.19 6.52
N PRO A 109 -7.30 -22.38 7.21
CA PRO A 109 -6.53 -22.86 8.36
C PRO A 109 -7.41 -23.50 9.44
N ASP A 110 -6.93 -24.59 10.02
CA ASP A 110 -7.51 -25.16 11.22
C ASP A 110 -6.98 -24.41 12.45
N TRP A 111 -7.79 -23.47 12.92
CA TRP A 111 -7.42 -22.57 14.00
C TRP A 111 -7.48 -23.29 15.36
N LYS A 112 -6.34 -23.46 16.02
CA LYS A 112 -6.30 -24.04 17.38
C LYS A 112 -7.14 -23.30 18.41
N ALA A 113 -7.35 -22.00 18.23
CA ALA A 113 -8.16 -21.17 19.14
C ALA A 113 -9.68 -21.31 18.91
N GLY A 114 -10.10 -21.98 17.83
CA GLY A 114 -11.49 -22.24 17.56
C GLY A 114 -11.84 -22.15 16.07
N ALA A 115 -12.67 -23.06 15.60
CA ALA A 115 -13.08 -23.13 14.18
C ALA A 115 -13.89 -21.88 13.74
N GLU A 116 -14.49 -21.16 14.68
CA GLU A 116 -15.24 -19.93 14.41
C GLU A 116 -14.36 -18.84 13.79
N LEU A 117 -13.02 -18.90 13.97
CA LEU A 117 -12.08 -17.95 13.36
C LEU A 117 -12.08 -18.03 11.83
N GLN A 118 -12.49 -19.14 11.24
CA GLN A 118 -12.67 -19.25 9.78
C GLN A 118 -13.78 -18.34 9.24
N ARG A 119 -14.67 -17.84 10.10
CA ARG A 119 -15.77 -16.93 9.72
C ARG A 119 -15.35 -15.47 9.63
N PHE A 120 -14.13 -15.13 10.06
CA PHE A 120 -13.60 -13.76 9.99
C PHE A 120 -12.78 -13.57 8.73
N ALA A 121 -12.96 -12.43 8.06
CA ALA A 121 -12.15 -12.08 6.91
C ALA A 121 -10.68 -11.82 7.31
N TYR A 122 -10.45 -11.31 8.53
CA TYR A 122 -9.14 -10.99 9.06
C TYR A 122 -9.00 -11.48 10.50
N VAL A 123 -7.87 -12.12 10.78
CA VAL A 123 -7.47 -12.57 12.13
C VAL A 123 -6.12 -11.92 12.45
N HIS A 124 -6.07 -11.19 13.56
CA HIS A 124 -4.84 -10.55 14.02
C HIS A 124 -4.15 -11.44 15.05
N LEU A 125 -2.86 -11.67 14.87
CA LEU A 125 -2.02 -12.46 15.78
C LEU A 125 -1.00 -11.54 16.44
N ALA A 126 -1.23 -11.26 17.71
CA ALA A 126 -0.34 -10.52 18.59
C ALA A 126 -0.54 -11.02 20.02
N PRO A 127 0.52 -11.49 20.70
CA PRO A 127 0.39 -12.06 22.04
C PRO A 127 -0.03 -11.04 23.11
N SER A 128 0.46 -9.79 23.00
CA SER A 128 0.19 -8.73 23.98
C SER A 128 0.42 -7.34 23.40
N LEU A 129 -0.06 -6.31 24.09
CA LEU A 129 0.23 -4.91 23.77
C LEU A 129 1.72 -4.59 23.92
N ASP A 130 2.38 -5.18 24.91
CA ASP A 130 3.82 -4.98 25.14
C ASP A 130 4.65 -5.51 23.97
N GLN A 131 4.27 -6.66 23.41
CA GLN A 131 4.92 -7.21 22.23
C GLN A 131 4.67 -6.33 21.00
N MET A 132 3.46 -5.79 20.83
CA MET A 132 3.18 -4.83 19.77
C MET A 132 4.04 -3.57 19.89
N ALA A 133 4.22 -3.04 21.08
CA ALA A 133 5.07 -1.88 21.34
C ALA A 133 6.55 -2.18 21.05
N ARG A 134 7.06 -3.35 21.45
CA ARG A 134 8.42 -3.78 21.13
C ARG A 134 8.64 -3.92 19.64
N THR A 135 7.73 -4.59 18.94
CA THR A 135 7.79 -4.76 17.48
C THR A 135 7.88 -3.41 16.77
N TYR A 136 7.05 -2.44 17.18
CA TYR A 136 7.08 -1.09 16.62
C TYR A 136 8.42 -0.39 16.90
N SER A 137 8.92 -0.47 18.13
CA SER A 137 10.20 0.14 18.52
C SER A 137 11.39 -0.47 17.77
N GLN A 138 11.42 -1.79 17.60
CA GLN A 138 12.44 -2.48 16.82
C GLN A 138 12.42 -2.01 15.36
N ALA A 139 11.25 -1.94 14.73
CA ALA A 139 11.10 -1.48 13.35
C ALA A 139 11.56 -0.02 13.18
N GLN A 140 11.24 0.87 14.13
CA GLN A 140 11.71 2.26 14.13
C GLN A 140 13.23 2.37 14.27
N ALA A 141 13.85 1.46 15.00
CA ALA A 141 15.30 1.36 15.13
C ALA A 141 15.99 0.72 13.91
N GLY A 142 15.23 0.30 12.90
CA GLY A 142 15.73 -0.40 11.71
C GLY A 142 16.08 -1.88 12.00
N LEU A 143 15.51 -2.46 13.04
CA LEU A 143 15.69 -3.88 13.37
C LEU A 143 14.51 -4.69 12.87
N LEU A 144 14.76 -5.88 12.34
CA LEU A 144 13.70 -6.85 12.13
C LEU A 144 13.11 -7.26 13.48
N PRO A 145 11.78 -7.23 13.64
CA PRO A 145 11.17 -7.69 14.87
C PRO A 145 11.46 -9.18 15.14
N ASP A 146 11.88 -9.50 16.36
CA ASP A 146 12.14 -10.88 16.79
C ASP A 146 10.85 -11.72 16.77
N GLU A 147 9.72 -11.10 17.12
CA GLU A 147 8.39 -11.69 17.12
C GLU A 147 7.45 -10.76 16.34
N PRO A 148 7.24 -11.00 15.04
CA PRO A 148 6.43 -10.12 14.22
C PRO A 148 4.94 -10.23 14.55
N ILE A 149 4.24 -9.12 14.37
CA ILE A 149 2.76 -9.09 14.39
C ILE A 149 2.27 -9.54 13.03
N LEU A 150 1.32 -10.46 13.03
CA LEU A 150 0.71 -10.95 11.80
C LEU A 150 -0.75 -10.52 11.67
N VAL A 151 -1.16 -10.20 10.46
CA VAL A 151 -2.57 -10.13 10.08
C VAL A 151 -2.81 -11.19 9.03
N VAL A 152 -3.72 -12.10 9.33
CA VAL A 152 -4.08 -13.21 8.43
C VAL A 152 -5.40 -12.86 7.76
N GLY A 153 -5.38 -12.72 6.45
CA GLY A 153 -6.58 -12.52 5.65
C GLY A 153 -7.04 -13.83 5.00
N GLN A 154 -8.31 -14.14 5.17
CA GLN A 154 -8.96 -15.32 4.58
C GLN A 154 -10.23 -14.89 3.83
N PRO A 155 -10.07 -14.07 2.76
CA PRO A 155 -11.19 -13.39 2.12
C PRO A 155 -12.19 -14.34 1.44
N THR A 156 -11.78 -15.54 1.07
CA THR A 156 -12.66 -16.55 0.46
C THR A 156 -13.72 -17.07 1.40
N GLY A 157 -13.55 -16.95 2.72
CA GLY A 157 -14.59 -17.23 3.70
C GLY A 157 -15.80 -16.28 3.61
N GLN A 158 -15.57 -15.06 3.09
CA GLN A 158 -16.62 -14.04 2.89
C GLN A 158 -17.02 -13.90 1.41
N ASP A 159 -16.09 -14.13 0.50
CA ASP A 159 -16.28 -13.98 -0.94
C ASP A 159 -15.63 -15.17 -1.67
N PRO A 160 -16.36 -16.27 -1.84
CA PRO A 160 -15.84 -17.47 -2.51
C PRO A 160 -15.38 -17.24 -3.95
N SER A 161 -15.83 -16.16 -4.60
CA SER A 161 -15.43 -15.84 -5.99
C SER A 161 -13.93 -15.52 -6.16
N ARG A 162 -13.18 -15.42 -5.06
CA ARG A 162 -11.74 -15.09 -5.07
C ARG A 162 -10.83 -16.29 -5.28
N ALA A 163 -11.38 -17.50 -5.36
CA ALA A 163 -10.66 -18.73 -5.65
C ALA A 163 -11.55 -19.68 -6.47
N PRO A 164 -10.98 -20.68 -7.14
CA PRO A 164 -11.76 -21.77 -7.71
C PRO A 164 -12.62 -22.49 -6.66
N GLU A 165 -13.66 -23.17 -7.10
CA GLU A 165 -14.54 -23.92 -6.20
C GLU A 165 -13.75 -24.89 -5.31
N GLY A 166 -14.05 -24.89 -4.02
CA GLY A 166 -13.37 -25.72 -3.01
C GLY A 166 -11.93 -25.30 -2.70
N LYS A 167 -11.44 -24.20 -3.26
CA LYS A 167 -10.12 -23.64 -2.97
C LYS A 167 -10.19 -22.32 -2.24
N HIS A 168 -9.09 -21.94 -1.63
CA HIS A 168 -9.01 -20.74 -0.81
C HIS A 168 -7.76 -19.91 -1.11
N VAL A 169 -7.89 -18.60 -0.89
CA VAL A 169 -6.76 -17.68 -0.85
C VAL A 169 -6.56 -17.25 0.59
N LEU A 170 -5.31 -17.29 1.04
CA LEU A 170 -4.90 -16.73 2.30
C LEU A 170 -3.76 -15.76 2.04
N TRP A 171 -3.75 -14.64 2.74
CA TRP A 171 -2.61 -13.75 2.76
C TRP A 171 -2.19 -13.43 4.18
N LEU A 172 -0.89 -13.26 4.36
CA LEU A 172 -0.29 -12.88 5.62
C LEU A 172 0.34 -11.50 5.46
N GLN A 173 0.06 -10.59 6.37
CA GLN A 173 0.82 -9.36 6.54
C GLN A 173 1.77 -9.55 7.70
N VAL A 174 3.07 -9.58 7.43
CA VAL A 174 4.09 -9.41 8.45
C VAL A 174 4.25 -7.92 8.67
N ARG A 175 3.70 -7.43 9.78
CA ARG A 175 3.62 -5.99 10.07
C ARG A 175 4.94 -5.47 10.63
N MET A 176 5.17 -4.18 10.47
CA MET A 176 6.31 -3.46 11.02
C MET A 176 7.66 -3.94 10.46
N ALA A 177 7.72 -4.13 9.15
CA ALA A 177 8.98 -4.35 8.45
C ALA A 177 9.72 -3.01 8.29
N PRO A 178 10.97 -2.87 8.75
CA PRO A 178 11.73 -1.62 8.55
C PRO A 178 12.07 -1.44 7.08
N GLY A 179 12.00 -0.20 6.58
CA GLY A 179 12.38 0.12 5.18
C GLY A 179 13.88 0.01 4.93
N THR A 180 14.69 0.09 5.98
CA THR A 180 16.14 -0.15 5.95
C THR A 180 16.47 -1.04 7.14
N ILE A 181 17.08 -2.19 6.86
CA ILE A 181 17.41 -3.18 7.88
C ILE A 181 18.83 -2.91 8.38
N ARG A 182 18.95 -2.60 9.67
CA ARG A 182 20.23 -2.39 10.31
C ARG A 182 21.01 -3.70 10.41
N GLY A 183 22.26 -3.69 9.97
CA GLY A 183 23.14 -4.88 9.96
C GLY A 183 23.04 -5.70 8.68
N ASP A 184 22.12 -5.41 7.79
CA ASP A 184 22.06 -5.98 6.44
C ASP A 184 22.93 -5.18 5.46
N ALA A 185 24.26 -5.18 5.72
CA ALA A 185 25.23 -4.41 4.92
C ALA A 185 25.28 -4.85 3.45
N ALA A 186 24.88 -6.08 3.15
CA ALA A 186 24.86 -6.62 1.79
C ALA A 186 23.50 -6.40 1.09
N GLY A 187 22.48 -5.89 1.80
CA GLY A 187 21.12 -5.77 1.28
C GLY A 187 20.45 -7.12 0.97
N THR A 188 20.98 -8.20 1.52
CA THR A 188 20.56 -9.58 1.19
C THR A 188 19.14 -9.87 1.63
N ILE A 189 18.71 -9.30 2.75
CA ILE A 189 17.35 -9.48 3.30
C ILE A 189 16.36 -8.56 2.57
N ALA A 190 16.81 -7.36 2.19
CA ALA A 190 15.97 -6.39 1.48
C ALA A 190 15.90 -6.66 -0.04
N ALA A 191 16.82 -7.44 -0.59
CA ALA A 191 16.90 -7.74 -2.02
C ALA A 191 16.07 -8.99 -2.42
N THR A 192 15.34 -9.59 -1.50
CA THR A 192 14.45 -10.73 -1.77
C THR A 192 13.01 -10.29 -2.08
N ASP A 193 12.85 -9.13 -2.72
CA ASP A 193 11.57 -8.67 -3.27
C ASP A 193 11.23 -9.37 -4.60
#